data_bab92a0f5df61ccc8f09a13b8027718f
#
_entry.id   bab92a0f5df61ccc8f09a13b8027718f
#
_cell.length_a   1.000
_cell.length_b   1.000
_cell.length_c   1.000
_cell.angle_alpha   90.00
_cell.angle_beta   90.00
_cell.angle_gamma   90.00
#
_symmetry.space_group_name_H-M   'P 1'
#
loop_
_entity.id
_entity.type
_entity.pdbx_description
1 polymer ?
#
loop_
_entity_poly.entity_id
_entity_poly.type
_entity_poly.pdbx_seq_one_letter_code
_entity_poly.pdbx_strand_id
1 'polypeptide(L)'
;MAMIAANCACGVLPEQAGIWAYPRQEGDMDETAMNMVSAMPFRIHLGGHLTELSRERFGLVREAIACYKEIRADIRPSVPYWPLGLHSFDAGWLCFGLRSEARIYLSIIRRHDKRETLHIPMENSFSNVRLLYPRVTDGEVCFTDKENRILQVNLPRQNMGCFVMLDFA
;
A
#
# COMPACT_ATOMS: atom_id res chain seq x y z
N MET A 1 12.06 4.78 4.07
CA MET A 1 11.62 3.36 3.83
C MET A 1 10.62 3.29 2.68
N ALA A 2 9.46 3.95 2.74
CA ALA A 2 8.41 3.86 1.71
C ALA A 2 8.90 4.11 0.28
N MET A 3 9.78 5.10 0.07
CA MET A 3 10.37 5.40 -1.23
C MET A 3 11.25 4.27 -1.79
N ILE A 4 12.02 3.60 -0.92
CA ILE A 4 12.81 2.44 -1.32
C ILE A 4 11.89 1.29 -1.72
N ALA A 5 10.86 1.03 -0.93
CA ALA A 5 9.86 0.00 -1.24
C ALA A 5 9.16 0.27 -2.58
N ALA A 6 8.75 1.52 -2.83
CA ALA A 6 8.03 1.91 -4.04
C ALA A 6 8.76 1.54 -5.34
N ASN A 7 10.09 1.57 -5.35
CA ASN A 7 10.88 1.33 -6.57
C ASN A 7 11.72 0.05 -6.52
N CYS A 8 11.73 -0.71 -5.42
CA CYS A 8 12.65 -1.86 -5.27
C CYS A 8 12.44 -2.96 -6.32
N ALA A 9 11.21 -3.15 -6.77
CA ALA A 9 10.87 -4.18 -7.75
C ALA A 9 11.35 -3.89 -9.18
N CYS A 10 12.02 -2.74 -9.41
CA CYS A 10 12.75 -2.51 -10.66
C CYS A 10 13.99 -3.42 -10.80
N GLY A 11 14.55 -3.86 -9.68
CA GLY A 11 15.81 -4.64 -9.69
C GLY A 11 15.72 -5.97 -8.95
N VAL A 12 14.63 -6.23 -8.21
CA VAL A 12 14.47 -7.46 -7.42
C VAL A 12 13.05 -7.96 -7.56
N LEU A 13 12.88 -9.25 -7.78
CA LEU A 13 11.54 -9.86 -7.84
C LEU A 13 10.77 -9.66 -6.52
N PRO A 14 9.46 -9.40 -6.56
CA PRO A 14 8.68 -9.11 -5.37
C PRO A 14 8.81 -10.16 -4.26
N GLU A 15 8.79 -11.44 -4.61
CA GLU A 15 8.92 -12.55 -3.66
C GLU A 15 10.33 -12.69 -3.08
N GLN A 16 11.33 -12.01 -3.65
CA GLN A 16 12.71 -11.97 -3.15
C GLN A 16 13.02 -10.68 -2.42
N ALA A 17 12.24 -9.61 -2.67
CA ALA A 17 12.42 -8.31 -2.04
C ALA A 17 12.00 -8.34 -0.57
N GLY A 18 12.94 -8.20 0.34
CA GLY A 18 12.69 -8.05 1.77
C GLY A 18 12.56 -6.57 2.12
N ILE A 19 11.36 -6.11 2.45
CA ILE A 19 11.10 -4.73 2.84
C ILE A 19 10.92 -4.64 4.35
N TRP A 20 11.72 -3.77 4.96
CA TRP A 20 11.62 -3.49 6.39
C TRP A 20 10.35 -2.71 6.71
N ALA A 21 9.44 -3.33 7.46
CA ALA A 21 8.38 -2.65 8.17
C ALA A 21 8.89 -2.35 9.59
N TYR A 22 9.09 -1.09 9.89
CA TYR A 22 9.77 -0.66 11.12
C TYR A 22 8.93 0.37 11.88
N PRO A 23 7.81 -0.03 12.51
CA PRO A 23 7.03 0.84 13.38
C PRO A 23 7.87 1.28 14.57
N ARG A 24 8.08 2.60 14.72
CA ARG A 24 8.88 3.17 15.80
C ARG A 24 8.02 3.47 17.01
N GLN A 25 8.61 3.49 18.20
CA GLN A 25 7.93 3.83 19.45
C GLN A 25 7.29 5.23 19.38
N GLU A 26 8.02 6.22 18.87
CA GLU A 26 7.62 7.62 18.80
C GLU A 26 6.61 7.93 17.68
N GLY A 27 6.31 6.97 16.81
CA GLY A 27 5.36 7.15 15.72
C GLY A 27 3.91 7.13 16.19
N ASP A 28 3.01 7.48 15.28
CA ASP A 28 1.57 7.43 15.47
C ASP A 28 0.91 6.25 14.73
N MET A 29 -0.42 6.24 14.68
CA MET A 29 -1.22 5.21 14.01
C MET A 29 -1.00 5.24 12.49
N ASP A 30 -0.98 6.44 11.89
CA ASP A 30 -0.81 6.63 10.44
C ASP A 30 0.58 6.19 9.99
N GLU A 31 1.64 6.57 10.72
CA GLU A 31 3.00 6.12 10.45
C GLU A 31 3.14 4.60 10.58
N THR A 32 2.48 4.00 11.59
CA THR A 32 2.48 2.55 11.77
C THR A 32 1.83 1.85 10.58
N ALA A 33 0.65 2.32 10.16
CA ALA A 33 -0.05 1.79 9.01
C ALA A 33 0.79 1.96 7.72
N MET A 34 1.34 3.15 7.48
CA MET A 34 2.19 3.44 6.31
C MET A 34 3.41 2.52 6.24
N ASN A 35 4.07 2.25 7.38
CA ASN A 35 5.20 1.31 7.42
C ASN A 35 4.79 -0.09 6.96
N MET A 36 3.65 -0.58 7.43
CA MET A 36 3.13 -1.89 7.02
C MET A 36 2.72 -1.91 5.55
N VAL A 37 1.96 -0.89 5.09
CA VAL A 37 1.54 -0.72 3.68
C VAL A 37 2.74 -0.76 2.74
N SER A 38 3.85 -0.14 3.11
CA SER A 38 5.07 -0.10 2.29
C SER A 38 5.64 -1.50 1.99
N ALA A 39 5.44 -2.46 2.89
CA ALA A 39 6.03 -3.78 2.78
C ALA A 39 5.06 -4.85 2.22
N MET A 40 3.75 -4.57 2.17
CA MET A 40 2.74 -5.58 1.83
C MET A 40 2.87 -6.22 0.45
N PRO A 41 3.33 -5.53 -0.63
CA PRO A 41 3.57 -6.16 -1.93
C PRO A 41 4.78 -7.11 -1.97
N PHE A 42 5.53 -7.23 -0.89
CA PHE A 42 6.83 -7.91 -0.83
C PHE A 42 6.92 -8.86 0.36
N ARG A 43 8.12 -9.36 0.65
CA ARG A 43 8.37 -10.07 1.92
C ARG A 43 8.48 -9.05 3.04
N ILE A 44 7.58 -9.12 4.01
CA ILE A 44 7.63 -8.26 5.18
C ILE A 44 8.77 -8.71 6.10
N HIS A 45 9.76 -7.85 6.28
CA HIS A 45 10.76 -7.96 7.34
C HIS A 45 10.35 -7.05 8.49
N LEU A 46 9.68 -7.63 9.46
CA LEU A 46 9.19 -6.88 10.61
C LEU A 46 10.35 -6.63 11.59
N GLY A 47 10.61 -5.37 11.86
CA GLY A 47 11.64 -4.91 12.78
C GLY A 47 11.08 -3.91 13.79
N GLY A 48 11.98 -3.32 14.59
CA GLY A 48 11.64 -2.33 15.60
C GLY A 48 11.27 -2.92 16.96
N HIS A 49 10.96 -2.04 17.87
CA HIS A 49 10.63 -2.39 19.27
C HIS A 49 9.12 -2.60 19.43
N LEU A 50 8.61 -3.70 18.86
CA LEU A 50 7.17 -3.98 18.81
C LEU A 50 6.52 -4.05 20.20
N THR A 51 7.28 -4.42 21.23
CA THR A 51 6.81 -4.49 22.63
C THR A 51 6.60 -3.10 23.25
N GLU A 52 7.13 -2.05 22.63
CA GLU A 52 7.01 -0.66 23.08
C GLU A 52 5.86 0.08 22.39
N LEU A 53 5.20 -0.54 21.43
CA LEU A 53 4.03 0.02 20.76
C LEU A 53 2.82 0.02 21.69
N SER A 54 1.94 1.02 21.55
CA SER A 54 0.63 0.97 22.20
C SER A 54 -0.17 -0.24 21.71
N ARG A 55 -1.17 -0.65 22.49
CA ARG A 55 -2.05 -1.78 22.14
C ARG A 55 -2.72 -1.59 20.78
N GLU A 56 -3.15 -0.37 20.48
CA GLU A 56 -3.83 -0.01 19.24
C GLU A 56 -2.85 -0.12 18.05
N ARG A 57 -1.65 0.43 18.17
CA ARG A 57 -0.62 0.36 17.13
C ARG A 57 -0.14 -1.07 16.89
N PHE A 58 0.03 -1.85 17.95
CA PHE A 58 0.32 -3.27 17.82
C PHE A 58 -0.83 -4.04 17.16
N GLY A 59 -2.09 -3.60 17.40
CA GLY A 59 -3.28 -4.09 16.70
C GLY A 59 -3.19 -3.91 15.19
N LEU A 60 -2.75 -2.73 14.72
CA LEU A 60 -2.52 -2.45 13.29
C LEU A 60 -1.45 -3.39 12.69
N VAL A 61 -0.35 -3.62 13.39
CA VAL A 61 0.68 -4.56 12.92
C VAL A 61 0.11 -5.99 12.77
N ARG A 62 -0.66 -6.45 13.75
CA ARG A 62 -1.32 -7.76 13.69
C ARG A 62 -2.30 -7.87 12.52
N GLU A 63 -3.10 -6.83 12.32
CA GLU A 63 -4.05 -6.74 11.20
C GLU A 63 -3.32 -6.82 9.86
N ALA A 64 -2.25 -6.04 9.67
CA ALA A 64 -1.44 -6.06 8.46
C ALA A 64 -0.86 -7.46 8.18
N ILE A 65 -0.32 -8.13 9.20
CA ILE A 65 0.22 -9.49 9.07
C ILE A 65 -0.89 -10.50 8.72
N ALA A 66 -2.09 -10.35 9.28
CA ALA A 66 -3.23 -11.18 8.93
C ALA A 66 -3.63 -10.99 7.45
N CYS A 67 -3.78 -9.75 7.01
CA CYS A 67 -4.04 -9.39 5.62
C CYS A 67 -2.95 -9.94 4.68
N TYR A 68 -1.67 -9.75 5.03
CA TYR A 68 -0.55 -10.26 4.25
C TYR A 68 -0.60 -11.78 4.06
N LYS A 69 -0.97 -12.53 5.11
CA LYS A 69 -1.08 -14.00 5.02
C LYS A 69 -2.16 -14.45 4.04
N GLU A 70 -3.21 -13.66 3.85
CA GLU A 70 -4.28 -13.94 2.89
C GLU A 70 -3.81 -13.74 1.44
N ILE A 71 -2.94 -12.74 1.19
CA ILE A 71 -2.54 -12.35 -0.17
C ILE A 71 -1.18 -12.88 -0.62
N ARG A 72 -0.33 -13.36 0.30
CA ARG A 72 1.09 -13.68 0.00
C ARG A 72 1.28 -14.77 -1.06
N ALA A 73 0.29 -15.64 -1.26
CA ALA A 73 0.34 -16.65 -2.31
C ALA A 73 0.29 -16.02 -3.72
N ASP A 74 -0.34 -14.84 -3.83
CA ASP A 74 -0.49 -14.11 -5.09
C ASP A 74 0.77 -13.30 -5.46
N ILE A 75 1.72 -13.12 -4.52
CA ILE A 75 2.93 -12.31 -4.77
C ILE A 75 3.80 -12.96 -5.85
N ARG A 76 4.04 -14.27 -5.75
CA ARG A 76 4.93 -14.98 -6.64
C ARG A 76 4.47 -14.99 -8.11
N PRO A 77 3.19 -15.24 -8.44
CA PRO A 77 2.71 -15.21 -9.82
C PRO A 77 2.46 -13.80 -10.36
N SER A 78 2.58 -12.77 -9.52
CA SER A 78 2.32 -11.38 -9.92
C SER A 78 3.56 -10.70 -10.47
N VAL A 79 3.33 -9.71 -11.33
CA VAL A 79 4.38 -8.80 -11.82
C VAL A 79 4.28 -7.45 -11.10
N PRO A 80 5.41 -6.75 -10.92
CA PRO A 80 5.40 -5.39 -10.37
C PRO A 80 4.54 -4.46 -11.21
N TYR A 81 3.85 -3.54 -10.57
CA TYR A 81 2.95 -2.61 -11.22
C TYR A 81 3.02 -1.20 -10.62
N TRP A 82 3.17 -0.20 -11.49
CA TRP A 82 3.25 1.21 -11.16
C TRP A 82 2.27 2.00 -12.03
N PRO A 83 1.03 2.23 -11.60
CA PRO A 83 0.04 2.92 -12.42
C PRO A 83 0.41 4.38 -12.74
N LEU A 84 1.28 4.98 -11.94
CA LEU A 84 1.79 6.34 -12.13
C LEU A 84 3.25 6.39 -12.62
N GLY A 85 3.80 5.24 -13.03
CA GLY A 85 5.22 5.11 -13.34
C GLY A 85 6.09 5.04 -12.08
N LEU A 86 7.41 5.00 -12.28
CA LEU A 86 8.39 5.01 -11.19
C LEU A 86 8.41 6.35 -10.48
N HIS A 87 8.61 6.30 -9.16
CA HIS A 87 8.54 7.49 -8.34
C HIS A 87 9.89 8.18 -8.20
N SER A 88 9.91 9.51 -8.35
CA SER A 88 11.06 10.33 -7.97
C SER A 88 11.24 10.36 -6.45
N PHE A 89 12.46 10.64 -5.99
CA PHE A 89 12.78 10.62 -4.55
C PHE A 89 11.92 11.59 -3.72
N ASP A 90 11.52 12.70 -4.32
CA ASP A 90 10.71 13.77 -3.73
C ASP A 90 9.20 13.61 -4.00
N ALA A 91 8.77 12.49 -4.60
CA ALA A 91 7.34 12.26 -4.84
C ALA A 91 6.50 12.39 -3.57
N GLY A 92 5.47 13.22 -3.62
CA GLY A 92 4.56 13.45 -2.50
C GLY A 92 3.56 12.32 -2.28
N TRP A 93 3.23 11.60 -3.36
CA TRP A 93 2.42 10.39 -3.37
C TRP A 93 3.20 9.23 -3.96
N LEU A 94 2.98 8.04 -3.40
CA LEU A 94 3.51 6.79 -3.93
C LEU A 94 2.33 5.86 -4.23
N CYS A 95 2.38 5.21 -5.40
CA CYS A 95 1.41 4.20 -5.79
C CYS A 95 2.14 3.08 -6.54
N PHE A 96 2.27 1.94 -5.92
CA PHE A 96 3.01 0.79 -6.44
C PHE A 96 2.41 -0.51 -5.93
N GLY A 97 2.63 -1.59 -6.63
CA GLY A 97 2.07 -2.85 -6.18
C GLY A 97 2.33 -4.00 -7.15
N LEU A 98 1.37 -4.87 -7.24
CA LEU A 98 1.44 -6.14 -7.95
C LEU A 98 0.23 -6.33 -8.85
N ARG A 99 0.44 -6.88 -10.04
CA ARG A 99 -0.60 -7.26 -10.99
C ARG A 99 -0.51 -8.75 -11.30
N SER A 100 -1.61 -9.45 -11.12
CA SER A 100 -1.82 -10.82 -11.60
C SER A 100 -2.81 -10.84 -12.78
N GLU A 101 -3.16 -12.02 -13.26
CA GLU A 101 -4.20 -12.18 -14.29
C GLU A 101 -5.59 -11.77 -13.78
N ALA A 102 -5.88 -11.95 -12.49
CA ALA A 102 -7.20 -11.75 -11.91
C ALA A 102 -7.38 -10.39 -11.23
N ARG A 103 -6.28 -9.79 -10.74
CA ARG A 103 -6.39 -8.63 -9.85
C ARG A 103 -5.11 -7.81 -9.74
N ILE A 104 -5.26 -6.62 -9.17
CA ILE A 104 -4.15 -5.73 -8.80
C ILE A 104 -4.19 -5.48 -7.30
N TYR A 105 -3.02 -5.48 -6.67
CA TYR A 105 -2.80 -5.02 -5.31
C TYR A 105 -1.98 -3.73 -5.34
N LEU A 106 -2.40 -2.66 -4.66
CA LEU A 106 -1.70 -1.38 -4.61
C LEU A 106 -1.44 -0.94 -3.17
N SER A 107 -0.20 -0.60 -2.92
CA SER A 107 0.22 0.24 -1.80
C SER A 107 0.15 1.70 -2.24
N ILE A 108 -0.68 2.50 -1.59
CA ILE A 108 -0.88 3.91 -1.90
C ILE A 108 -0.55 4.72 -0.65
N ILE A 109 0.36 5.68 -0.78
CA ILE A 109 0.91 6.41 0.36
C ILE A 109 0.96 7.90 0.03
N ARG A 110 0.35 8.72 0.88
CA ARG A 110 0.54 10.17 0.89
C ARG A 110 1.68 10.51 1.85
N ARG A 111 2.77 11.03 1.32
CA ARG A 111 3.93 11.47 2.12
C ARG A 111 3.75 12.91 2.57
N HIS A 112 4.15 13.85 1.78
CA HIS A 112 4.18 15.29 2.10
C HIS A 112 3.43 16.16 1.07
N ASP A 113 2.68 15.57 0.16
CA ASP A 113 1.83 16.32 -0.78
C ASP A 113 0.75 17.09 -0.01
N LYS A 114 0.46 18.31 -0.46
CA LYS A 114 -0.61 19.14 0.11
C LYS A 114 -2.00 18.67 -0.31
N ARG A 115 -2.11 18.03 -1.47
CA ARG A 115 -3.39 17.49 -1.96
C ARG A 115 -3.73 16.24 -1.17
N GLU A 116 -4.97 16.17 -0.71
CA GLU A 116 -5.51 15.04 0.07
C GLU A 116 -6.03 13.92 -0.83
N THR A 117 -6.32 14.26 -2.06
CA THR A 117 -6.91 13.34 -3.03
C THR A 117 -5.96 13.11 -4.20
N LEU A 118 -5.83 11.83 -4.58
CA LEU A 118 -5.11 11.36 -5.75
C LEU A 118 -6.07 10.67 -6.69
N HIS A 119 -6.02 11.00 -7.98
CA HIS A 119 -6.73 10.28 -9.04
C HIS A 119 -5.71 9.46 -9.83
N ILE A 120 -5.95 8.16 -9.91
CA ILE A 120 -5.07 7.20 -10.54
C ILE A 120 -5.77 6.65 -11.78
N PRO A 121 -5.34 7.04 -12.99
CA PRO A 121 -5.88 6.45 -14.21
C PRO A 121 -5.43 5.00 -14.32
N MET A 122 -6.37 4.12 -14.62
CA MET A 122 -6.14 2.69 -14.77
C MET A 122 -6.32 2.28 -16.23
N GLU A 123 -5.46 1.38 -16.70
CA GLU A 123 -5.50 0.90 -18.08
C GLU A 123 -6.73 0.03 -18.40
N ASN A 124 -7.24 -0.66 -17.38
CA ASN A 124 -8.37 -1.59 -17.52
C ASN A 124 -9.55 -1.12 -16.67
N SER A 125 -10.74 -1.65 -16.98
CA SER A 125 -11.92 -1.54 -16.13
C SER A 125 -11.87 -2.58 -15.01
N PHE A 126 -12.46 -2.24 -13.88
CA PHE A 126 -12.50 -3.10 -12.70
C PHE A 126 -13.94 -3.32 -12.23
N SER A 127 -14.22 -4.52 -11.77
CA SER A 127 -15.53 -4.87 -11.20
C SER A 127 -15.68 -4.35 -9.76
N ASN A 128 -14.56 -4.24 -9.03
CA ASN A 128 -14.59 -3.88 -7.62
C ASN A 128 -13.25 -3.29 -7.15
N VAL A 129 -13.31 -2.46 -6.12
CA VAL A 129 -12.17 -2.04 -5.31
C VAL A 129 -12.43 -2.33 -3.85
N ARG A 130 -11.47 -2.93 -3.16
CA ARG A 130 -11.54 -3.22 -1.72
C ARG A 130 -10.35 -2.63 -0.99
N LEU A 131 -10.62 -1.86 0.06
CA LEU A 131 -9.63 -1.48 1.04
C LEU A 131 -9.33 -2.70 1.92
N LEU A 132 -8.12 -3.23 1.82
CA LEU A 132 -7.70 -4.40 2.59
C LEU A 132 -7.08 -4.02 3.93
N TYR A 133 -6.33 -2.89 3.96
CA TYR A 133 -5.63 -2.44 5.17
C TYR A 133 -5.30 -0.93 5.10
N PRO A 134 -5.36 -0.20 6.21
CA PRO A 134 -6.01 -0.61 7.47
C PRO A 134 -7.54 -0.64 7.31
N ARG A 135 -8.25 -1.50 8.03
CA ARG A 135 -9.72 -1.65 7.94
C ARG A 135 -10.46 -0.47 8.54
N VAL A 136 -9.88 0.15 9.54
CA VAL A 136 -10.40 1.38 10.16
C VAL A 136 -9.46 2.51 9.82
N THR A 137 -9.94 3.45 9.02
CA THR A 137 -9.16 4.61 8.55
C THR A 137 -10.12 5.74 8.18
N ASP A 138 -9.64 6.98 8.21
CA ASP A 138 -10.33 8.14 7.65
C ASP A 138 -10.07 8.28 6.14
N GLY A 139 -9.27 7.39 5.56
CA GLY A 139 -9.00 7.34 4.14
C GLY A 139 -10.14 6.68 3.37
N GLU A 140 -10.37 7.14 2.16
CA GLU A 140 -11.41 6.63 1.26
C GLU A 140 -10.83 6.20 -0.08
N VAL A 141 -11.39 5.12 -0.65
CA VAL A 141 -11.00 4.61 -1.96
C VAL A 141 -12.27 4.24 -2.74
N CYS A 142 -12.43 4.81 -3.93
CA CYS A 142 -13.58 4.53 -4.81
C CYS A 142 -13.22 4.74 -6.27
N PHE A 143 -14.07 4.28 -7.17
CA PHE A 143 -14.02 4.69 -8.58
C PHE A 143 -14.89 5.93 -8.81
N THR A 144 -14.42 6.85 -9.68
CA THR A 144 -15.10 8.12 -9.94
C THR A 144 -15.72 8.21 -11.32
N ASP A 145 -15.42 7.26 -12.21
CA ASP A 145 -15.97 7.18 -13.56
C ASP A 145 -16.88 5.96 -13.75
N LYS A 146 -17.75 6.02 -14.77
CA LYS A 146 -18.71 4.95 -15.06
C LYS A 146 -18.08 3.64 -15.53
N GLU A 147 -16.87 3.73 -16.05
CA GLU A 147 -16.12 2.59 -16.56
C GLU A 147 -15.20 1.97 -15.50
N ASN A 148 -15.19 2.53 -14.28
CA ASN A 148 -14.31 2.14 -13.19
C ASN A 148 -12.82 2.11 -13.59
N ARG A 149 -12.37 3.16 -14.28
CA ARG A 149 -10.99 3.31 -14.79
C ARG A 149 -10.22 4.44 -14.11
N ILE A 150 -10.88 5.20 -13.25
CA ILE A 150 -10.24 6.23 -12.43
C ILE A 150 -10.44 5.88 -10.97
N LEU A 151 -9.36 5.41 -10.33
CA LEU A 151 -9.36 5.16 -8.90
C LEU A 151 -9.07 6.47 -8.16
N GLN A 152 -10.00 6.92 -7.34
CA GLN A 152 -9.82 8.03 -6.43
C GLN A 152 -9.42 7.51 -5.05
N VAL A 153 -8.39 8.10 -4.49
CA VAL A 153 -7.92 7.82 -3.14
C VAL A 153 -7.84 9.13 -2.38
N ASN A 154 -8.55 9.23 -1.26
CA ASN A 154 -8.45 10.33 -0.31
C ASN A 154 -7.74 9.86 0.95
N LEU A 155 -6.63 10.52 1.29
CA LEU A 155 -5.89 10.31 2.53
C LEU A 155 -5.74 11.69 3.20
N PRO A 156 -6.55 12.02 4.19
CA PRO A 156 -6.67 13.40 4.71
C PRO A 156 -5.43 13.91 5.45
N ARG A 157 -4.54 13.04 5.89
CA ARG A 157 -3.30 13.44 6.58
C ARG A 157 -2.05 12.99 5.82
N GLN A 158 -0.95 13.68 6.00
CA GLN A 158 0.37 13.24 5.55
C GLN A 158 0.81 12.01 6.33
N ASN A 159 1.69 11.21 5.73
CA ASN A 159 2.18 9.93 6.25
C ASN A 159 1.09 8.86 6.43
N MET A 160 -0.06 9.03 5.78
CA MET A 160 -1.06 7.97 5.67
C MET A 160 -0.73 7.02 4.52
N GLY A 161 -1.20 5.79 4.66
CA GLY A 161 -1.13 4.80 3.60
C GLY A 161 -2.29 3.83 3.65
N CYS A 162 -2.68 3.31 2.49
CA CYS A 162 -3.66 2.25 2.37
C CYS A 162 -3.20 1.17 1.39
N PHE A 163 -3.66 -0.05 1.62
CA PHE A 163 -3.43 -1.19 0.75
C PHE A 163 -4.77 -1.67 0.20
N VAL A 164 -4.89 -1.66 -1.10
CA VAL A 164 -6.14 -1.94 -1.80
C VAL A 164 -6.00 -3.10 -2.77
N MET A 165 -7.11 -3.74 -3.08
CA MET A 165 -7.20 -4.75 -4.10
C MET A 165 -8.27 -4.36 -5.11
N LEU A 166 -7.96 -4.51 -6.39
CA LEU A 166 -8.86 -4.30 -7.51
C LEU A 166 -9.06 -5.62 -8.25
N ASP A 167 -10.29 -6.03 -8.44
CA ASP A 167 -10.65 -7.20 -9.25
C ASP A 167 -10.97 -6.73 -10.67
N PHE A 168 -10.44 -7.37 -11.71
CA PHE A 168 -10.74 -7.04 -13.09
C PHE A 168 -12.24 -7.31 -13.40
N ALA A 169 -12.79 -6.53 -14.37
CA ALA A 169 -14.17 -6.69 -14.83
C ALA A 169 -14.37 -7.98 -15.62
#